data_fdf17699e672f3e237c5778810cb7d46
#
_entry.id   fdf17699e672f3e237c5778810cb7d46
#
_cell.length_a   1.000
_cell.length_b   1.000
_cell.length_c   1.000
_cell.angle_alpha   90.00
_cell.angle_beta   90.00
_cell.angle_gamma   90.00
#
_symmetry.space_group_name_H-M   'P 1'
#
loop_
_entity.id
_entity.type
_entity.pdbx_description
1 polymer ?
#
loop_
_entity_poly.entity_id
_entity_poly.type
_entity_poly.pdbx_seq_one_letter_code
_entity_poly.pdbx_strand_id
1 'polypeptide(L)'
;MSAQAQWLLGAAVALVVAAAMEPWARLLHGRVWHASLWGIHRSHHGRRRGRFERNDVLSAAHAPIAAALVMIGCNLHGAAAPACIGVGVGMTIFGLAYVLVHDGFVHGRLPVRFLARVAWLRRVRDAHAVHHARGAAPYGFFLGTRELKQTPRAPAGPPSALRPSGRAPASPRGRRRGAARPSA
;
A
#
# COMPACT_ATOMS: atom_id res chain seq x y z
N MET A 1 26.03 30.10 -3.31
CA MET A 1 25.96 28.93 -4.22
C MET A 1 25.48 29.40 -5.58
N SER A 2 26.02 28.88 -6.68
CA SER A 2 25.45 29.10 -8.02
C SER A 2 24.06 28.42 -8.11
N ALA A 3 23.22 28.88 -9.07
CA ALA A 3 21.91 28.28 -9.32
C ALA A 3 22.06 26.77 -9.65
N GLN A 4 23.05 26.42 -10.46
CA GLN A 4 23.34 25.01 -10.79
C GLN A 4 23.64 24.17 -9.53
N ALA A 5 24.49 24.70 -8.62
CA ALA A 5 24.79 23.98 -7.37
C ALA A 5 23.58 23.81 -6.46
N GLN A 6 22.65 24.75 -6.46
CA GLN A 6 21.38 24.63 -5.72
C GLN A 6 20.48 23.53 -6.32
N TRP A 7 20.35 23.48 -7.64
CA TRP A 7 19.58 22.41 -8.31
C TRP A 7 20.18 21.03 -8.06
N LEU A 8 21.49 20.89 -8.13
CA LEU A 8 22.18 19.62 -7.86
C LEU A 8 21.96 19.17 -6.41
N LEU A 9 22.08 20.10 -5.45
CA LEU A 9 21.83 19.80 -4.04
C LEU A 9 20.38 19.34 -3.82
N GLY A 10 19.40 20.08 -4.35
CA GLY A 10 17.98 19.72 -4.23
C GLY A 10 17.67 18.34 -4.82
N ALA A 11 18.20 18.08 -6.02
CA ALA A 11 18.03 16.77 -6.68
C ALA A 11 18.68 15.63 -5.88
N ALA A 12 19.90 15.82 -5.37
CA ALA A 12 20.59 14.82 -4.56
C ALA A 12 19.82 14.52 -3.28
N VAL A 13 19.34 15.55 -2.57
CA VAL A 13 18.52 15.38 -1.36
C VAL A 13 17.22 14.64 -1.72
N ALA A 14 16.54 14.99 -2.81
CA ALA A 14 15.31 14.32 -3.23
C ALA A 14 15.52 12.83 -3.48
N LEU A 15 16.60 12.45 -4.16
CA LEU A 15 16.92 11.04 -4.42
C LEU A 15 17.21 10.27 -3.12
N VAL A 16 18.01 10.86 -2.23
CA VAL A 16 18.32 10.24 -0.93
C VAL A 16 17.06 10.05 -0.10
N VAL A 17 16.21 11.08 -0.02
CA VAL A 17 14.94 11.00 0.73
C VAL A 17 14.00 9.99 0.10
N ALA A 18 13.82 9.98 -1.22
CA ALA A 18 12.98 8.99 -1.89
C ALA A 18 13.43 7.55 -1.57
N ALA A 19 14.75 7.30 -1.55
CA ALA A 19 15.30 6.00 -1.15
C ALA A 19 15.08 5.69 0.35
N ALA A 20 15.25 6.69 1.23
CA ALA A 20 15.08 6.55 2.67
C ALA A 20 13.61 6.36 3.09
N MET A 21 12.67 6.78 2.26
CA MET A 21 11.23 6.57 2.53
C MET A 21 10.83 5.09 2.57
N GLU A 22 11.52 4.20 1.85
CA GLU A 22 11.21 2.76 1.91
C GLU A 22 11.49 2.14 3.30
N PRO A 23 12.70 2.26 3.90
CA PRO A 23 12.91 1.77 5.26
C PRO A 23 12.03 2.50 6.29
N TRP A 24 11.73 3.79 6.09
CA TRP A 24 10.79 4.53 6.93
C TRP A 24 9.37 3.96 6.84
N ALA A 25 8.85 3.77 5.64
CA ALA A 25 7.53 3.19 5.40
C ALA A 25 7.42 1.76 5.97
N ARG A 26 8.47 0.95 5.81
CA ARG A 26 8.56 -0.39 6.41
C ARG A 26 8.48 -0.34 7.94
N LEU A 27 9.20 0.60 8.57
CA LEU A 27 9.17 0.79 10.02
C LEU A 27 7.77 1.18 10.50
N LEU A 28 7.15 2.17 9.87
CA LEU A 28 5.80 2.61 10.19
C LEU A 28 4.78 1.48 10.00
N HIS A 29 4.85 0.80 8.86
CA HIS A 29 3.94 -0.29 8.54
C HIS A 29 4.01 -1.41 9.59
N GLY A 30 5.22 -1.90 9.89
CA GLY A 30 5.37 -3.03 10.81
C GLY A 30 5.20 -2.67 12.28
N ARG A 31 5.70 -1.49 12.72
CA ARG A 31 5.73 -1.15 14.14
C ARG A 31 4.63 -0.22 14.61
N VAL A 32 4.04 0.54 13.71
CA VAL A 32 3.00 1.52 14.05
C VAL A 32 1.65 1.07 13.53
N TRP A 33 1.53 0.78 12.22
CA TRP A 33 0.25 0.45 11.62
C TRP A 33 -0.26 -0.93 12.06
N HIS A 34 0.62 -1.93 12.13
CA HIS A 34 0.28 -3.27 12.66
C HIS A 34 0.17 -3.33 14.17
N ALA A 35 0.55 -2.30 14.90
CA ALA A 35 0.43 -2.22 16.36
C ALA A 35 -0.63 -1.18 16.76
N SER A 36 -0.22 0.02 17.12
CA SER A 36 -1.09 1.07 17.69
C SER A 36 -2.17 1.57 16.72
N LEU A 37 -1.95 1.53 15.39
CA LEU A 37 -2.89 1.97 14.38
C LEU A 37 -3.62 0.83 13.66
N TRP A 38 -3.57 -0.39 14.21
CA TRP A 38 -4.25 -1.55 13.63
C TRP A 38 -5.74 -1.32 13.40
N GLY A 39 -6.43 -0.59 14.29
CA GLY A 39 -7.83 -0.24 14.13
C GLY A 39 -8.17 0.49 12.81
N ILE A 40 -7.20 1.21 12.24
CA ILE A 40 -7.29 1.90 10.95
C ILE A 40 -6.76 0.98 9.84
N HIS A 41 -5.54 0.44 10.04
CA HIS A 41 -4.81 -0.34 9.04
C HIS A 41 -5.52 -1.65 8.66
N ARG A 42 -6.23 -2.30 9.59
CA ARG A 42 -6.99 -3.53 9.32
C ARG A 42 -8.00 -3.40 8.18
N SER A 43 -8.46 -2.19 7.84
CA SER A 43 -9.37 -1.99 6.71
C SER A 43 -8.73 -2.40 5.38
N HIS A 44 -7.40 -2.29 5.31
CA HIS A 44 -6.58 -2.65 4.17
C HIS A 44 -6.38 -4.17 4.05
N HIS A 45 -6.36 -4.90 5.17
CA HIS A 45 -6.27 -6.36 5.19
C HIS A 45 -7.61 -7.06 4.96
N GLY A 46 -8.71 -6.31 4.93
CA GLY A 46 -10.06 -6.82 4.74
C GLY A 46 -10.54 -6.79 3.29
N ARG A 47 -11.77 -7.27 3.09
CA ARG A 47 -12.45 -7.12 1.79
C ARG A 47 -12.74 -5.64 1.53
N ARG A 48 -12.27 -5.13 0.44
CA ARG A 48 -12.53 -3.76 -0.01
C ARG A 48 -14.03 -3.49 -0.15
N ARG A 49 -14.52 -2.41 0.47
CA ARG A 49 -15.94 -2.03 0.49
C ARG A 49 -16.25 -0.73 -0.26
N GLY A 50 -15.27 -0.12 -0.95
CA GLY A 50 -15.46 1.15 -1.64
C GLY A 50 -14.23 1.61 -2.39
N ARG A 51 -14.26 2.87 -2.85
CA ARG A 51 -13.10 3.51 -3.52
C ARG A 51 -12.01 3.87 -2.51
N PHE A 52 -12.40 4.25 -1.30
CA PHE A 52 -11.50 4.68 -0.22
C PHE A 52 -11.61 3.73 0.96
N GLU A 53 -10.50 3.51 1.61
CA GLU A 53 -10.36 2.73 2.83
C GLU A 53 -9.87 3.66 3.97
N ARG A 54 -10.16 3.30 5.21
CA ARG A 54 -9.64 4.06 6.36
C ARG A 54 -8.12 4.10 6.38
N ASN A 55 -7.47 3.08 5.86
CA ASN A 55 -6.02 3.00 5.70
C ASN A 55 -5.46 4.10 4.80
N ASP A 56 -6.22 4.62 3.85
CA ASP A 56 -5.74 5.64 2.91
C ASP A 56 -5.30 6.91 3.64
N VAL A 57 -5.87 7.20 4.81
CA VAL A 57 -5.44 8.31 5.67
C VAL A 57 -3.99 8.14 6.13
N LEU A 58 -3.57 6.91 6.44
CA LEU A 58 -2.19 6.63 6.87
C LEU A 58 -1.21 6.82 5.72
N SER A 59 -1.57 6.36 4.53
CA SER A 59 -0.74 6.53 3.33
C SER A 59 -0.66 7.99 2.89
N ALA A 60 -1.79 8.73 2.97
CA ALA A 60 -1.88 10.13 2.57
C ALA A 60 -1.26 11.11 3.57
N ALA A 61 -1.02 10.71 4.82
CA ALA A 61 -0.55 11.61 5.89
C ALA A 61 0.78 12.31 5.58
N HIS A 62 1.61 11.73 4.71
CA HIS A 62 2.88 12.33 4.30
C HIS A 62 2.72 13.44 3.24
N ALA A 63 1.61 13.48 2.50
CA ALA A 63 1.41 14.45 1.43
C ALA A 63 1.36 15.92 1.93
N PRO A 64 0.60 16.28 2.98
CA PRO A 64 0.62 17.65 3.50
C PRO A 64 1.98 18.04 4.09
N ILE A 65 2.73 17.08 4.66
CA ILE A 65 4.08 17.33 5.16
C ILE A 65 5.02 17.66 3.99
N ALA A 66 4.99 16.87 2.92
CA ALA A 66 5.79 17.09 1.73
C ALA A 66 5.48 18.46 1.09
N ALA A 67 4.19 18.81 0.97
CA ALA A 67 3.76 20.10 0.45
C ALA A 67 4.25 21.27 1.32
N ALA A 68 4.12 21.16 2.65
CA ALA A 68 4.59 22.17 3.58
C ALA A 68 6.12 22.37 3.46
N LEU A 69 6.89 21.30 3.34
CA LEU A 69 8.35 21.38 3.17
C LEU A 69 8.73 22.11 1.86
N VAL A 70 8.03 21.84 0.77
CA VAL A 70 8.26 22.57 -0.50
C VAL A 70 7.92 24.05 -0.30
N MET A 71 6.79 24.37 0.30
CA MET A 71 6.38 25.76 0.54
C MET A 71 7.35 26.52 1.47
N ILE A 72 7.81 25.88 2.54
CA ILE A 72 8.82 26.43 3.44
C ILE A 72 10.12 26.67 2.67
N GLY A 73 10.57 25.70 1.89
CA GLY A 73 11.78 25.80 1.09
C GLY A 73 11.76 26.96 0.09
N CYS A 74 10.60 27.28 -0.49
CA CYS A 74 10.43 28.43 -1.38
C CYS A 74 10.61 29.78 -0.67
N ASN A 75 10.54 29.82 0.66
CA ASN A 75 10.73 31.02 1.47
C ASN A 75 12.09 31.06 2.21
N LEU A 76 12.92 30.05 2.04
CA LEU A 76 14.26 29.97 2.59
C LEU A 76 15.31 30.50 1.60
N HIS A 77 16.54 30.74 2.09
CA HIS A 77 17.66 31.21 1.29
C HIS A 77 18.87 30.30 1.44
N GLY A 78 19.83 30.44 0.54
CA GLY A 78 21.08 29.69 0.56
C GLY A 78 20.88 28.18 0.33
N ALA A 79 21.65 27.34 1.02
CA ALA A 79 21.59 25.89 0.90
C ALA A 79 20.34 25.27 1.55
N ALA A 80 19.71 25.97 2.50
CA ALA A 80 18.52 25.49 3.18
C ALA A 80 17.30 25.39 2.25
N ALA A 81 17.19 26.32 1.29
CA ALA A 81 16.10 26.33 0.31
C ALA A 81 16.06 25.03 -0.54
N PRO A 82 17.08 24.70 -1.34
CA PRO A 82 17.06 23.49 -2.16
C PRO A 82 17.06 22.21 -1.32
N ALA A 83 17.64 22.19 -0.13
CA ALA A 83 17.59 21.05 0.75
C ALA A 83 16.16 20.76 1.23
N CYS A 84 15.45 21.78 1.71
CA CYS A 84 14.07 21.65 2.17
C CYS A 84 13.12 21.25 1.03
N ILE A 85 13.24 21.89 -0.12
CA ILE A 85 12.48 21.51 -1.34
C ILE A 85 12.79 20.06 -1.71
N GLY A 86 14.07 19.66 -1.70
CA GLY A 86 14.50 18.30 -2.01
C GLY A 86 13.87 17.25 -1.10
N VAL A 87 13.73 17.53 0.20
CA VAL A 87 13.02 16.62 1.12
C VAL A 87 11.58 16.44 0.70
N GLY A 88 10.83 17.53 0.49
CA GLY A 88 9.42 17.46 0.08
C GLY A 88 9.22 16.76 -1.27
N VAL A 89 10.11 17.04 -2.24
CA VAL A 89 10.09 16.39 -3.56
C VAL A 89 10.40 14.90 -3.44
N GLY A 90 11.39 14.49 -2.64
CA GLY A 90 11.72 13.08 -2.42
C GLY A 90 10.57 12.29 -1.78
N MET A 91 9.90 12.87 -0.78
CA MET A 91 8.68 12.29 -0.19
C MET A 91 7.56 12.15 -1.23
N THR A 92 7.39 13.16 -2.10
CA THR A 92 6.38 13.13 -3.17
C THR A 92 6.68 12.04 -4.21
N ILE A 93 7.93 11.91 -4.64
CA ILE A 93 8.35 10.85 -5.58
C ILE A 93 8.03 9.47 -5.00
N PHE A 94 8.40 9.22 -3.76
CA PHE A 94 8.06 7.94 -3.10
C PHE A 94 6.55 7.74 -2.98
N GLY A 95 5.80 8.76 -2.58
CA GLY A 95 4.33 8.70 -2.44
C GLY A 95 3.63 8.38 -3.77
N LEU A 96 4.05 9.00 -4.87
CA LEU A 96 3.52 8.71 -6.20
C LEU A 96 3.88 7.28 -6.65
N ALA A 97 5.11 6.83 -6.41
CA ALA A 97 5.51 5.45 -6.69
C ALA A 97 4.71 4.45 -5.85
N TYR A 98 4.45 4.76 -4.58
CA TYR A 98 3.60 3.98 -3.70
C TYR A 98 2.17 3.87 -4.26
N VAL A 99 1.53 4.98 -4.59
CA VAL A 99 0.16 4.98 -5.15
C VAL A 99 0.10 4.17 -6.46
N LEU A 100 1.09 4.36 -7.34
CA LEU A 100 1.11 3.65 -8.62
C LEU A 100 1.29 2.14 -8.46
N VAL A 101 2.27 1.73 -7.66
CA VAL A 101 2.64 0.32 -7.52
C VAL A 101 1.79 -0.38 -6.47
N HIS A 102 1.71 0.16 -5.25
CA HIS A 102 0.99 -0.49 -4.16
C HIS A 102 -0.52 -0.43 -4.37
N ASP A 103 -1.09 0.78 -4.49
CA ASP A 103 -2.53 0.92 -4.63
C ASP A 103 -2.99 0.57 -6.04
N GLY A 104 -2.27 1.03 -7.06
CA GLY A 104 -2.61 0.83 -8.45
C GLY A 104 -2.42 -0.61 -8.91
N PHE A 105 -1.21 -1.12 -8.82
CA PHE A 105 -0.85 -2.43 -9.38
C PHE A 105 -1.13 -3.58 -8.40
N VAL A 106 -0.66 -3.50 -7.17
CA VAL A 106 -0.80 -4.60 -6.18
C VAL A 106 -2.26 -4.77 -5.77
N HIS A 107 -2.93 -3.69 -5.40
CA HIS A 107 -4.35 -3.71 -4.99
C HIS A 107 -5.35 -3.52 -6.14
N GLY A 108 -4.86 -3.29 -7.36
CA GLY A 108 -5.71 -3.20 -8.55
C GLY A 108 -6.66 -1.99 -8.57
N ARG A 109 -6.30 -0.90 -7.87
CA ARG A 109 -7.11 0.33 -7.82
C ARG A 109 -7.01 1.17 -9.08
N LEU A 110 -5.92 1.02 -9.86
CA LEU A 110 -5.68 1.74 -11.11
C LEU A 110 -5.53 0.76 -12.29
N PRO A 111 -5.80 1.19 -13.54
CA PRO A 111 -5.71 0.34 -14.73
C PRO A 111 -4.26 0.16 -15.21
N VAL A 112 -3.34 -0.19 -14.31
CA VAL A 112 -1.89 -0.31 -14.56
C VAL A 112 -1.42 -1.77 -14.68
N ARG A 113 -2.27 -2.66 -15.18
CA ARG A 113 -1.96 -4.10 -15.32
C ARG A 113 -0.72 -4.39 -16.16
N PHE A 114 -0.32 -3.47 -17.04
CA PHE A 114 0.89 -3.59 -17.85
C PHE A 114 2.17 -3.69 -16.99
N LEU A 115 2.15 -3.19 -15.74
CA LEU A 115 3.25 -3.31 -14.79
C LEU A 115 3.56 -4.78 -14.44
N ALA A 116 2.62 -5.70 -14.66
CA ALA A 116 2.86 -7.14 -14.52
C ALA A 116 3.90 -7.69 -15.52
N ARG A 117 4.28 -6.96 -16.55
CA ARG A 117 5.37 -7.32 -17.46
C ARG A 117 6.75 -7.25 -16.78
N VAL A 118 6.88 -6.41 -15.74
CA VAL A 118 8.13 -6.27 -14.98
C VAL A 118 8.23 -7.35 -13.92
N ALA A 119 9.20 -8.24 -14.06
CA ALA A 119 9.38 -9.40 -13.17
C ALA A 119 9.56 -9.01 -11.69
N TRP A 120 10.28 -7.90 -11.44
CA TRP A 120 10.47 -7.39 -10.08
C TRP A 120 9.16 -6.92 -9.45
N LEU A 121 8.30 -6.20 -10.19
CA LEU A 121 6.99 -5.75 -9.69
C LEU A 121 6.05 -6.92 -9.39
N ARG A 122 6.11 -8.00 -10.17
CA ARG A 122 5.37 -9.23 -9.80
C ARG A 122 5.81 -9.77 -8.45
N ARG A 123 7.12 -9.81 -8.19
CA ARG A 123 7.65 -10.25 -6.89
C ARG A 123 7.23 -9.32 -5.75
N VAL A 124 7.17 -8.02 -5.98
CA VAL A 124 6.64 -7.04 -5.00
C VAL A 124 5.19 -7.37 -4.66
N ARG A 125 4.35 -7.59 -5.66
CA ARG A 125 2.95 -8.00 -5.46
C ARG A 125 2.84 -9.31 -4.68
N ASP A 126 3.62 -10.30 -5.04
CA ASP A 126 3.59 -11.61 -4.40
C ASP A 126 4.05 -11.53 -2.93
N ALA A 127 5.08 -10.72 -2.63
CA ALA A 127 5.51 -10.45 -1.27
C ALA A 127 4.41 -9.77 -0.44
N HIS A 128 3.72 -8.80 -1.04
CA HIS A 128 2.61 -8.10 -0.37
C HIS A 128 1.40 -9.03 -0.15
N ALA A 129 1.11 -9.93 -1.09
CA ALA A 129 0.07 -10.95 -0.92
C ALA A 129 0.39 -11.91 0.25
N VAL A 130 1.67 -12.29 0.44
CA VAL A 130 2.12 -13.06 1.61
C VAL A 130 1.92 -12.27 2.90
N HIS A 131 2.24 -10.96 2.90
CA HIS A 131 1.99 -10.06 4.02
C HIS A 131 0.51 -10.05 4.42
N HIS A 132 -0.40 -9.85 3.46
CA HIS A 132 -1.85 -9.85 3.71
C HIS A 132 -2.35 -11.20 4.25
N ALA A 133 -1.82 -12.30 3.74
CA ALA A 133 -2.22 -13.64 4.17
C ALA A 133 -1.77 -13.98 5.60
N ARG A 134 -0.63 -13.42 6.04
CA ARG A 134 -0.03 -13.72 7.34
C ARG A 134 -0.32 -12.67 8.42
N GLY A 135 -0.61 -11.44 8.02
CA GLY A 135 -0.68 -10.29 8.94
C GLY A 135 0.68 -9.94 9.57
N ALA A 136 1.77 -10.40 8.98
CA ALA A 136 3.14 -10.26 9.46
C ALA A 136 4.09 -9.92 8.31
N ALA A 137 5.40 -9.82 8.57
CA ALA A 137 6.40 -9.56 7.53
C ALA A 137 6.18 -10.45 6.27
N PRO A 138 6.50 -9.91 5.08
CA PRO A 138 7.28 -8.69 4.78
C PRO A 138 6.49 -7.39 4.89
N TYR A 139 7.08 -6.37 5.52
CA TYR A 139 6.45 -5.05 5.70
C TYR A 139 6.89 -4.00 4.68
N GLY A 140 7.98 -4.24 3.96
CA GLY A 140 8.48 -3.34 2.91
C GLY A 140 7.57 -3.34 1.69
N PHE A 141 7.43 -2.17 1.05
CA PHE A 141 6.60 -2.01 -0.16
C PHE A 141 7.36 -2.43 -1.41
N PHE A 142 8.55 -1.89 -1.62
CA PHE A 142 9.38 -2.20 -2.79
C PHE A 142 10.48 -3.22 -2.46
N LEU A 143 11.02 -3.20 -1.25
CA LEU A 143 12.06 -4.12 -0.79
C LEU A 143 11.52 -5.33 -0.03
N GLY A 144 10.22 -5.47 0.12
CA GLY A 144 9.57 -6.64 0.75
C GLY A 144 9.97 -7.97 0.12
N THR A 145 10.40 -7.96 -1.14
CA THR A 145 10.97 -9.14 -1.82
C THR A 145 12.26 -9.66 -1.18
N ARG A 146 13.04 -8.80 -0.52
CA ARG A 146 14.25 -9.19 0.23
C ARG A 146 13.86 -9.88 1.54
N GLU A 147 12.85 -9.37 2.21
CA GLU A 147 12.29 -9.97 3.43
C GLU A 147 11.66 -11.33 3.12
N LEU A 148 10.99 -11.46 1.97
CA LEU A 148 10.36 -12.71 1.55
C LEU A 148 11.37 -13.84 1.35
N LYS A 149 12.59 -13.53 0.89
CA LYS A 149 13.67 -14.53 0.75
C LYS A 149 14.15 -15.08 2.09
N GLN A 150 13.97 -14.31 3.16
CA GLN A 150 14.36 -14.69 4.53
C GLN A 150 13.23 -15.40 5.29
N THR A 151 12.03 -15.45 4.69
CA THR A 151 10.86 -16.06 5.32
C THR A 151 10.67 -17.48 4.74
N PRO A 152 10.49 -18.53 5.56
CA PRO A 152 10.24 -19.88 5.06
C PRO A 152 9.09 -19.87 4.04
N ARG A 153 9.28 -20.57 2.93
CA ARG A 153 8.27 -20.71 1.87
C ARG A 153 7.01 -21.30 2.48
N ALA A 154 5.89 -20.57 2.40
CA ALA A 154 4.60 -21.16 2.75
C ALA A 154 4.40 -22.42 1.87
N PRO A 155 3.83 -23.51 2.40
CA PRO A 155 3.52 -24.67 1.58
C PRO A 155 2.67 -24.21 0.39
N ALA A 156 2.98 -24.74 -0.80
CA ALA A 156 2.32 -24.39 -2.05
C ALA A 156 0.86 -24.85 -1.99
N GLY A 157 0.01 -23.97 -1.42
CA GLY A 157 -1.43 -24.05 -1.58
C GLY A 157 -1.85 -23.22 -2.78
N PRO A 158 -2.90 -23.59 -3.51
CA PRO A 158 -3.39 -22.80 -4.63
C PRO A 158 -3.73 -21.39 -4.17
N PRO A 159 -3.52 -20.34 -5.00
CA PRO A 159 -3.85 -18.96 -4.66
C PRO A 159 -5.36 -18.82 -4.46
N SER A 160 -5.79 -18.93 -3.21
CA SER A 160 -7.20 -18.82 -2.79
C SER A 160 -7.77 -17.40 -2.84
N ALA A 161 -6.99 -16.42 -3.30
CA ALA A 161 -7.35 -15.01 -3.17
C ALA A 161 -8.17 -14.44 -4.34
N LEU A 162 -8.54 -15.24 -5.34
CA LEU A 162 -9.33 -14.77 -6.49
C LEU A 162 -10.53 -15.68 -6.81
N ARG A 163 -11.10 -16.34 -5.83
CA ARG A 163 -12.45 -16.87 -6.04
C ARG A 163 -13.45 -15.71 -5.92
N PRO A 164 -14.13 -15.31 -6.99
CA PRO A 164 -15.33 -14.51 -6.85
C PRO A 164 -16.29 -15.35 -5.99
N SER A 165 -16.68 -14.83 -4.84
CA SER A 165 -17.72 -15.42 -4.02
C SER A 165 -19.06 -15.30 -4.77
N GLY A 166 -19.23 -16.20 -5.73
CA GLY A 166 -20.49 -16.44 -6.39
C GLY A 166 -21.26 -17.50 -5.65
N ARG A 167 -22.46 -17.14 -5.26
CA ARG A 167 -23.58 -17.93 -4.76
C ARG A 167 -23.42 -18.53 -3.36
N ALA A 168 -24.13 -17.91 -2.45
CA ALA A 168 -24.64 -18.58 -1.27
C ALA A 168 -25.42 -19.84 -1.71
N PRO A 169 -25.27 -20.99 -1.02
CA PRO A 169 -26.11 -22.15 -1.30
C PRO A 169 -27.57 -21.76 -1.07
N ALA A 170 -28.40 -22.07 -2.05
CA ALA A 170 -29.84 -21.90 -1.95
C ALA A 170 -30.32 -22.70 -0.72
N SER A 171 -30.99 -22.03 0.20
CA SER A 171 -31.69 -22.66 1.29
C SER A 171 -32.70 -23.67 0.75
N PRO A 172 -32.77 -24.92 1.23
CA PRO A 172 -33.77 -25.86 0.79
C PRO A 172 -35.15 -25.33 1.22
N ARG A 173 -35.96 -25.00 0.25
CA ARG A 173 -37.35 -24.63 0.46
C ARG A 173 -38.05 -25.79 1.21
N GLY A 174 -38.48 -25.53 2.44
CA GLY A 174 -39.28 -26.43 3.24
C GLY A 174 -40.51 -26.87 2.47
N ARG A 175 -40.64 -28.18 2.28
CA ARG A 175 -41.87 -28.82 1.82
C ARG A 175 -42.98 -28.51 2.85
N ARG A 176 -43.90 -27.63 2.47
CA ARG A 176 -45.16 -27.47 3.19
C ARG A 176 -45.93 -28.79 3.02
N ARG A 177 -46.00 -29.59 4.09
CA ARG A 177 -46.96 -30.70 4.20
C ARG A 177 -48.35 -30.10 4.25
N GLY A 178 -49.18 -30.52 3.30
CA GLY A 178 -50.61 -30.19 3.29
C GLY A 178 -51.30 -30.69 4.53
N ALA A 179 -51.98 -29.81 5.27
CA ALA A 179 -52.92 -30.17 6.30
C ALA A 179 -54.22 -30.58 5.61
N ALA A 180 -54.63 -31.84 5.86
CA ALA A 180 -55.92 -32.37 5.50
C ALA A 180 -57.03 -31.63 6.26
N ARG A 181 -58.09 -31.25 5.58
CA ARG A 181 -59.36 -30.80 6.19
C ARG A 181 -60.11 -32.03 6.69
N PRO A 182 -60.70 -32.02 7.88
CA PRO A 182 -61.76 -32.95 8.23
C PRO A 182 -63.07 -32.44 7.67
N SER A 183 -63.81 -33.36 7.08
CA SER A 183 -65.22 -33.26 6.70
C SER A 183 -66.09 -33.57 7.89
N ALA A 184 -67.02 -32.71 8.26
CA ALA A 184 -68.39 -32.96 8.66
C ALA A 184 -69.09 -31.62 8.97
#